data_6d8e0d433df87d47a5711c7ccc4e09a5
#
_entry.id   6d8e0d433df87d47a5711c7ccc4e09a5
#
_cell.length_a   1.000
_cell.length_b   1.000
_cell.length_c   1.000
_cell.angle_alpha   90.00
_cell.angle_beta   90.00
_cell.angle_gamma   90.00
#
_symmetry.space_group_name_H-M   'P 1'
#
loop_
_entity.id
_entity.type
_entity.pdbx_description
1 polymer ?
#
loop_
_entity_poly.entity_id
_entity_poly.type
_entity_poly.pdbx_seq_one_letter_code
_entity_poly.pdbx_strand_id
1 'polypeptide(L)'
;TTYNADGTVLSTSHGVFVGNNGEAISDLKPFIGASKAIVTDSKGREMNVERIMGVNDIYDVAKFKVSGKTIPLNVAQSASASGSQAWLVSYAEKSPTITAATVKNVETFMDKYSYYIFSLTVPENTNACPFVNSEGQVIGIMQPSTTSTDIHATDAKFITELQTTGLSVEDETMKKIGIPPSLPTDKSQALLTLMMAAQANDSIKHAAIVSDFINQYPTSVDGYTAQAQIYLDANDFESAEKEMETAIKKVENKDEAHYNYSKIIYNKEVYKNDIPYAAWNLDKAFEEINKAYAINPQPSYQHQQALITYAKGEYQKAYDMFMDLTKTSIRNPELFYNASQCKQMLKAPMKEVIALLDSAITTTDTLRLREAAPYFLARAEAYVTTDSFRQAVFDYTRYEILVNGNVNANFYYIREQAEVKAKLYQQALIDISTAIMLAPKEPTYYAEKASLELRVNMMDDAIKTATKCIELAPEYADGYLILGLAQINKGDKANGMSNLEKAKELGHVQAQAMIEKYSK
;
A
#
# COMPACT_ATOMS: atom_id res chain seq x y z
N THR A 1 -25.33 3.45 -21.30
CA THR A 1 -24.73 4.79 -21.19
C THR A 1 -23.77 4.81 -20.00
N THR A 2 -22.55 5.24 -20.22
CA THR A 2 -21.52 5.41 -19.20
C THR A 2 -21.26 6.91 -18.95
N TYR A 3 -20.77 7.23 -17.74
CA TYR A 3 -20.64 8.60 -17.26
C TYR A 3 -19.26 8.83 -16.63
N ASN A 4 -18.72 10.02 -16.83
CA ASN A 4 -17.57 10.54 -16.13
C ASN A 4 -17.85 10.79 -14.63
N ALA A 5 -16.83 11.10 -13.85
CA ALA A 5 -16.96 11.42 -12.43
C ALA A 5 -17.79 12.70 -12.18
N ASP A 6 -17.81 13.64 -13.14
CA ASP A 6 -18.61 14.88 -13.10
C ASP A 6 -20.08 14.68 -13.53
N GLY A 7 -20.46 13.45 -13.89
CA GLY A 7 -21.82 13.10 -14.33
C GLY A 7 -22.11 13.37 -15.81
N THR A 8 -21.14 13.83 -16.58
CA THR A 8 -21.30 13.97 -18.03
C THR A 8 -21.26 12.62 -18.71
N VAL A 9 -21.99 12.48 -19.83
CA VAL A 9 -21.98 11.25 -20.63
C VAL A 9 -20.61 11.02 -21.24
N LEU A 10 -20.02 9.86 -20.94
CA LEU A 10 -18.74 9.41 -21.50
C LEU A 10 -18.95 8.67 -22.83
N SER A 11 -19.86 7.69 -22.85
CA SER A 11 -20.13 6.87 -24.04
C SER A 11 -21.51 6.19 -23.95
N THR A 12 -21.99 5.73 -25.09
CA THR A 12 -23.17 4.87 -25.20
C THR A 12 -22.85 3.66 -26.04
N SER A 13 -23.38 2.52 -25.66
CA SER A 13 -23.27 1.26 -26.39
C SER A 13 -24.48 0.38 -26.16
N HIS A 14 -24.51 -0.79 -26.77
CA HIS A 14 -25.54 -1.80 -26.60
C HIS A 14 -25.00 -3.00 -25.80
N GLY A 15 -25.86 -3.94 -25.53
CA GLY A 15 -25.53 -5.18 -24.87
C GLY A 15 -26.75 -6.08 -24.78
N VAL A 16 -26.57 -7.21 -24.13
CA VAL A 16 -27.65 -8.18 -23.94
C VAL A 16 -27.60 -8.78 -22.52
N PHE A 17 -28.76 -8.97 -21.93
CA PHE A 17 -28.88 -9.71 -20.68
C PHE A 17 -28.70 -11.20 -20.92
N VAL A 18 -27.85 -11.83 -20.13
CA VAL A 18 -27.52 -13.26 -20.21
C VAL A 18 -27.83 -14.05 -18.94
N GLY A 19 -28.30 -13.37 -17.89
CA GLY A 19 -28.70 -13.97 -16.62
C GLY A 19 -29.93 -13.28 -16.02
N ASN A 20 -30.63 -13.99 -15.13
CA ASN A 20 -31.85 -13.49 -14.47
C ASN A 20 -31.60 -12.47 -13.35
N ASN A 21 -30.37 -12.41 -12.85
CA ASN A 21 -30.00 -11.58 -11.69
C ASN A 21 -29.17 -10.36 -12.10
N GLY A 22 -29.37 -9.87 -13.32
CA GLY A 22 -28.71 -8.65 -13.80
C GLY A 22 -27.44 -8.87 -14.60
N GLU A 23 -27.05 -10.13 -14.90
CA GLU A 23 -25.85 -10.39 -15.70
C GLU A 23 -26.07 -9.96 -17.16
N ALA A 24 -25.14 -9.18 -17.66
CA ALA A 24 -25.15 -8.64 -19.03
C ALA A 24 -23.75 -8.68 -19.63
N ILE A 25 -23.70 -8.66 -20.99
CA ILE A 25 -22.47 -8.60 -21.77
C ILE A 25 -22.56 -7.47 -22.81
N SER A 26 -21.42 -6.83 -23.07
CA SER A 26 -21.26 -5.71 -24.01
C SER A 26 -19.80 -5.58 -24.45
N ASP A 27 -19.47 -4.50 -25.17
CA ASP A 27 -18.10 -4.08 -25.40
C ASP A 27 -17.48 -3.44 -24.14
N LEU A 28 -16.15 -3.45 -24.06
CA LEU A 28 -15.38 -2.95 -22.91
C LEU A 28 -15.13 -1.43 -22.97
N LYS A 29 -14.82 -0.92 -24.16
CA LYS A 29 -14.39 0.49 -24.35
C LYS A 29 -15.26 1.52 -23.65
N PRO A 30 -16.60 1.44 -23.66
CA PRO A 30 -17.45 2.38 -22.95
C PRO A 30 -17.23 2.45 -21.44
N PHE A 31 -16.67 1.40 -20.83
CA PHE A 31 -16.40 1.35 -19.39
C PHE A 31 -15.06 1.98 -19.00
N ILE A 32 -14.12 2.13 -19.94
CA ILE A 32 -12.81 2.71 -19.66
C ILE A 32 -12.96 4.19 -19.33
N GLY A 33 -12.58 4.57 -18.13
CA GLY A 33 -12.75 5.93 -17.58
C GLY A 33 -14.13 6.19 -16.96
N ALA A 34 -15.07 5.26 -17.08
CA ALA A 34 -16.40 5.42 -16.52
C ALA A 34 -16.41 5.31 -14.99
N SER A 35 -17.01 6.29 -14.32
CA SER A 35 -17.29 6.26 -12.88
C SER A 35 -18.64 5.62 -12.56
N LYS A 36 -19.56 5.63 -13.52
CA LYS A 36 -20.91 5.09 -13.40
C LYS A 36 -21.41 4.62 -14.77
N ALA A 37 -22.27 3.62 -14.77
CA ALA A 37 -23.00 3.22 -15.97
C ALA A 37 -24.47 2.90 -15.65
N ILE A 38 -25.35 3.21 -16.60
CA ILE A 38 -26.80 2.92 -16.53
C ILE A 38 -27.17 2.15 -17.79
N VAL A 39 -27.88 1.05 -17.59
CA VAL A 39 -28.49 0.27 -18.66
C VAL A 39 -29.98 0.60 -18.73
N THR A 40 -30.45 0.95 -19.92
CA THR A 40 -31.88 1.12 -20.22
C THR A 40 -32.36 -0.11 -20.99
N ASP A 41 -33.35 -0.83 -20.45
CA ASP A 41 -33.89 -2.01 -21.10
C ASP A 41 -34.89 -1.64 -22.22
N SER A 42 -35.36 -2.65 -22.96
CA SER A 42 -36.31 -2.47 -24.08
C SER A 42 -37.67 -1.89 -23.67
N LYS A 43 -37.96 -1.79 -22.36
CA LYS A 43 -39.18 -1.17 -21.80
C LYS A 43 -38.90 0.24 -21.24
N GLY A 44 -37.69 0.75 -21.40
CA GLY A 44 -37.29 2.08 -20.88
C GLY A 44 -36.95 2.07 -19.38
N ARG A 45 -36.83 0.89 -18.75
CA ARG A 45 -36.44 0.80 -17.34
C ARG A 45 -34.94 0.99 -17.20
N GLU A 46 -34.52 1.92 -16.35
CA GLU A 46 -33.12 2.19 -16.02
C GLU A 46 -32.64 1.31 -14.85
N MET A 47 -31.43 0.79 -14.98
CA MET A 47 -30.74 -0.05 -14.00
C MET A 47 -29.29 0.37 -13.89
N ASN A 48 -28.79 0.59 -12.68
CA ASN A 48 -27.39 0.90 -12.46
C ASN A 48 -26.52 -0.34 -12.69
N VAL A 49 -25.36 -0.17 -13.32
CA VAL A 49 -24.30 -1.18 -13.31
C VAL A 49 -23.64 -1.17 -11.94
N GLU A 50 -23.72 -2.28 -11.23
CA GLU A 50 -23.23 -2.40 -9.85
C GLU A 50 -21.80 -2.93 -9.79
N ARG A 51 -21.46 -3.89 -10.68
CA ARG A 51 -20.19 -4.61 -10.66
C ARG A 51 -19.73 -4.99 -12.06
N ILE A 52 -18.42 -4.94 -12.28
CA ILE A 52 -17.78 -5.56 -13.45
C ILE A 52 -17.41 -7.00 -13.10
N MET A 53 -17.95 -7.95 -13.83
CA MET A 53 -17.78 -9.39 -13.58
C MET A 53 -16.60 -10.01 -14.33
N GLY A 54 -16.07 -9.34 -15.34
CA GLY A 54 -14.89 -9.74 -16.11
C GLY A 54 -14.76 -8.92 -17.37
N VAL A 55 -13.52 -8.74 -17.81
CA VAL A 55 -13.19 -7.97 -19.04
C VAL A 55 -12.15 -8.70 -19.86
N ASN A 56 -12.12 -8.41 -21.15
CA ASN A 56 -11.03 -8.80 -22.03
C ASN A 56 -10.77 -7.67 -23.03
N ASP A 57 -9.57 -7.09 -22.97
CA ASP A 57 -9.16 -5.93 -23.76
C ASP A 57 -8.79 -6.30 -25.21
N ILE A 58 -8.31 -7.53 -25.44
CA ILE A 58 -7.96 -8.02 -26.80
C ILE A 58 -9.21 -8.11 -27.65
N TYR A 59 -10.30 -8.65 -27.10
CA TYR A 59 -11.57 -8.83 -27.81
C TYR A 59 -12.56 -7.69 -27.54
N ASP A 60 -12.16 -6.65 -26.80
CA ASP A 60 -12.99 -5.49 -26.43
C ASP A 60 -14.36 -5.90 -25.89
N VAL A 61 -14.40 -6.76 -24.88
CA VAL A 61 -15.64 -7.28 -24.30
C VAL A 61 -15.65 -7.19 -22.77
N ALA A 62 -16.84 -6.99 -22.22
CA ALA A 62 -17.08 -6.90 -20.80
C ALA A 62 -18.33 -7.69 -20.39
N LYS A 63 -18.25 -8.34 -19.23
CA LYS A 63 -19.37 -8.91 -18.49
C LYS A 63 -19.57 -8.10 -17.22
N PHE A 64 -20.80 -7.72 -16.93
CA PHE A 64 -21.13 -6.88 -15.79
C PHE A 64 -22.49 -7.24 -15.21
N LYS A 65 -22.78 -6.70 -14.04
CA LYS A 65 -24.05 -6.89 -13.32
C LYS A 65 -24.77 -5.58 -13.13
N VAL A 66 -26.04 -5.57 -13.47
CA VAL A 66 -26.95 -4.44 -13.19
C VAL A 66 -27.83 -4.71 -11.96
N SER A 67 -28.38 -3.63 -11.40
CA SER A 67 -29.34 -3.71 -10.29
C SER A 67 -30.66 -4.38 -10.72
N GLY A 68 -31.16 -5.28 -9.88
CA GLY A 68 -32.46 -5.90 -10.06
C GLY A 68 -32.50 -7.11 -10.98
N LYS A 69 -33.72 -7.59 -11.27
CA LYS A 69 -33.96 -8.77 -12.09
C LYS A 69 -34.08 -8.42 -13.57
N THR A 70 -33.57 -9.28 -14.40
CA THR A 70 -33.51 -9.14 -15.87
C THR A 70 -34.20 -10.31 -16.56
N ILE A 71 -34.53 -10.14 -17.84
CA ILE A 71 -35.02 -11.19 -18.71
C ILE A 71 -33.90 -11.50 -19.71
N PRO A 72 -33.16 -12.62 -19.53
CA PRO A 72 -32.02 -12.95 -20.37
C PRO A 72 -32.45 -13.57 -21.68
N LEU A 73 -31.58 -13.44 -22.70
CA LEU A 73 -31.57 -14.35 -23.84
C LEU A 73 -30.64 -15.55 -23.52
N ASN A 74 -31.00 -16.71 -24.04
CA ASN A 74 -30.14 -17.88 -23.96
C ASN A 74 -28.88 -17.67 -24.82
N VAL A 75 -27.75 -18.14 -24.36
CA VAL A 75 -26.48 -18.12 -25.10
C VAL A 75 -26.28 -19.48 -25.77
N ALA A 76 -25.95 -19.47 -27.04
CA ALA A 76 -25.63 -20.69 -27.78
C ALA A 76 -24.41 -21.40 -27.15
N GLN A 77 -24.53 -22.71 -26.97
CA GLN A 77 -23.46 -23.52 -26.37
C GLN A 77 -22.50 -24.11 -27.42
N SER A 78 -22.91 -24.12 -28.68
CA SER A 78 -22.13 -24.58 -29.85
C SER A 78 -22.02 -23.49 -30.90
N ALA A 79 -20.94 -23.51 -31.65
CA ALA A 79 -20.70 -22.58 -32.74
C ALA A 79 -21.73 -22.74 -33.87
N SER A 80 -22.18 -21.62 -34.45
CA SER A 80 -22.90 -21.60 -35.71
C SER A 80 -21.92 -21.82 -36.88
N ALA A 81 -22.22 -22.74 -37.75
CA ALA A 81 -21.34 -23.08 -38.89
C ALA A 81 -21.31 -21.96 -39.96
N SER A 82 -20.24 -21.90 -40.75
CA SER A 82 -20.19 -21.05 -41.94
C SER A 82 -21.33 -21.39 -42.88
N GLY A 83 -21.97 -20.37 -43.43
CA GLY A 83 -23.20 -20.51 -44.25
C GLY A 83 -24.51 -20.50 -43.47
N SER A 84 -24.47 -20.57 -42.13
CA SER A 84 -25.67 -20.50 -41.28
C SER A 84 -26.32 -19.11 -41.31
N GLN A 85 -27.66 -19.10 -41.17
CA GLN A 85 -28.40 -17.85 -40.99
C GLN A 85 -28.27 -17.34 -39.55
N ALA A 86 -28.09 -16.04 -39.41
CA ALA A 86 -28.09 -15.32 -38.15
C ALA A 86 -28.82 -13.98 -38.29
N TRP A 87 -29.12 -13.33 -37.17
CA TRP A 87 -29.81 -12.04 -37.17
C TRP A 87 -29.14 -11.11 -36.17
N LEU A 88 -28.82 -9.91 -36.66
CA LEU A 88 -28.41 -8.81 -35.78
C LEU A 88 -29.66 -8.17 -35.19
N VAL A 89 -29.74 -8.12 -33.86
CA VAL A 89 -30.82 -7.45 -33.13
C VAL A 89 -30.31 -6.13 -32.57
N SER A 90 -30.84 -5.00 -33.05
CA SER A 90 -30.37 -3.69 -32.65
C SER A 90 -31.49 -2.76 -32.24
N TYR A 91 -31.13 -1.74 -31.43
CA TYR A 91 -31.97 -0.64 -30.94
C TYR A 91 -31.37 0.71 -31.33
N ALA A 92 -30.68 0.77 -32.49
CA ALA A 92 -30.08 2.01 -32.99
C ALA A 92 -31.13 3.08 -33.32
N GLU A 93 -32.37 2.64 -33.59
CA GLU A 93 -33.54 3.50 -33.84
C GLU A 93 -34.57 3.43 -32.68
N LYS A 94 -35.65 4.17 -32.77
CA LYS A 94 -36.72 4.21 -31.75
C LYS A 94 -37.44 2.88 -31.51
N SER A 95 -37.34 1.96 -32.48
CA SER A 95 -37.89 0.60 -32.38
C SER A 95 -36.77 -0.42 -32.68
N PRO A 96 -36.88 -1.66 -32.12
CA PRO A 96 -35.91 -2.69 -32.40
C PRO A 96 -35.94 -3.05 -33.89
N THR A 97 -34.75 -3.23 -34.47
CA THR A 97 -34.57 -3.71 -35.84
C THR A 97 -33.89 -5.08 -35.85
N ILE A 98 -34.31 -5.94 -36.76
CA ILE A 98 -33.74 -7.27 -36.97
C ILE A 98 -33.19 -7.34 -38.38
N THR A 99 -31.88 -7.44 -38.50
CA THR A 99 -31.20 -7.51 -39.82
C THR A 99 -30.68 -8.93 -40.03
N ALA A 100 -31.17 -9.58 -41.09
CA ALA A 100 -30.70 -10.91 -41.46
C ALA A 100 -29.23 -10.87 -41.92
N ALA A 101 -28.46 -11.85 -41.51
CA ALA A 101 -27.06 -12.01 -41.82
C ALA A 101 -26.75 -13.50 -42.10
N THR A 102 -25.69 -13.73 -42.86
CA THR A 102 -25.13 -15.08 -43.06
C THR A 102 -23.72 -15.11 -42.45
N VAL A 103 -23.43 -16.16 -41.71
CA VAL A 103 -22.10 -16.41 -41.18
C VAL A 103 -21.18 -16.70 -42.37
N LYS A 104 -20.29 -15.77 -42.70
CA LYS A 104 -19.33 -15.88 -43.80
C LYS A 104 -18.17 -16.82 -43.43
N ASN A 105 -17.63 -16.64 -42.25
CA ASN A 105 -16.54 -17.46 -41.72
C ASN A 105 -16.62 -17.56 -40.20
N VAL A 106 -16.03 -18.61 -39.64
CA VAL A 106 -15.88 -18.82 -38.20
C VAL A 106 -14.46 -19.21 -37.90
N GLU A 107 -13.77 -18.44 -37.11
CA GLU A 107 -12.44 -18.71 -36.60
C GLU A 107 -12.51 -19.21 -35.17
N THR A 108 -11.69 -20.17 -34.82
CA THR A 108 -11.62 -20.67 -33.43
C THR A 108 -10.48 -19.98 -32.68
N PHE A 109 -10.74 -19.52 -31.46
CA PHE A 109 -9.72 -19.00 -30.56
C PHE A 109 -9.77 -19.71 -29.20
N MET A 110 -8.61 -19.79 -28.54
CA MET A 110 -8.46 -20.54 -27.29
C MET A 110 -8.98 -21.98 -27.37
N ASP A 111 -8.89 -22.60 -28.57
CA ASP A 111 -9.32 -23.98 -28.90
C ASP A 111 -10.80 -24.30 -28.56
N LYS A 112 -11.60 -23.30 -28.21
CA LYS A 112 -12.93 -23.52 -27.63
C LYS A 112 -13.99 -22.53 -28.11
N TYR A 113 -13.61 -21.29 -28.38
CA TYR A 113 -14.56 -20.21 -28.68
C TYR A 113 -14.52 -19.79 -30.11
N SER A 114 -15.56 -19.13 -30.57
CA SER A 114 -15.76 -18.75 -31.95
C SER A 114 -15.62 -17.24 -32.16
N TYR A 115 -14.94 -16.86 -33.24
CA TYR A 115 -14.92 -15.51 -33.76
C TYR A 115 -15.61 -15.49 -35.10
N TYR A 116 -16.75 -14.80 -35.18
CA TYR A 116 -17.62 -14.81 -36.36
C TYR A 116 -17.31 -13.65 -37.29
N ILE A 117 -17.40 -13.92 -38.57
CA ILE A 117 -17.32 -12.93 -39.64
C ILE A 117 -18.61 -12.99 -40.45
N PHE A 118 -19.27 -11.84 -40.62
CA PHE A 118 -20.52 -11.67 -41.32
C PHE A 118 -20.35 -10.69 -42.49
N SER A 119 -21.05 -10.96 -43.61
CA SER A 119 -21.16 -10.04 -44.71
C SER A 119 -22.52 -9.36 -44.68
N LEU A 120 -22.57 -8.17 -44.07
CA LEU A 120 -23.79 -7.35 -44.05
C LEU A 120 -23.43 -5.87 -43.87
N THR A 121 -24.36 -5.00 -44.30
CA THR A 121 -24.29 -3.57 -44.00
C THR A 121 -25.15 -3.30 -42.79
N VAL A 122 -24.58 -2.61 -41.77
CA VAL A 122 -25.25 -2.29 -40.52
C VAL A 122 -25.50 -0.77 -40.41
N PRO A 123 -26.59 -0.34 -39.74
CA PRO A 123 -26.79 1.05 -39.38
C PRO A 123 -25.67 1.56 -38.45
N GLU A 124 -25.47 2.86 -38.45
CA GLU A 124 -24.62 3.50 -37.43
C GLU A 124 -25.16 3.18 -36.02
N ASN A 125 -24.26 3.23 -35.03
CA ASN A 125 -24.59 3.01 -33.59
C ASN A 125 -25.14 1.60 -33.28
N THR A 126 -24.65 0.56 -33.96
CA THR A 126 -25.00 -0.84 -33.66
C THR A 126 -23.92 -1.61 -32.92
N ASN A 127 -22.88 -0.91 -32.39
CA ASN A 127 -21.79 -1.54 -31.64
C ASN A 127 -22.34 -2.33 -30.44
N ALA A 128 -21.76 -3.51 -30.20
CA ALA A 128 -22.15 -4.45 -29.17
C ALA A 128 -23.60 -4.98 -29.23
N CYS A 129 -24.30 -4.78 -30.35
CA CYS A 129 -25.57 -5.45 -30.59
C CYS A 129 -25.34 -6.97 -30.75
N PRO A 130 -26.26 -7.81 -30.22
CA PRO A 130 -26.14 -9.26 -30.30
C PRO A 130 -26.51 -9.80 -31.66
N PHE A 131 -25.75 -10.81 -32.12
CA PHE A 131 -26.20 -11.73 -33.15
C PHE A 131 -26.89 -12.94 -32.53
N VAL A 132 -28.02 -13.35 -33.10
CA VAL A 132 -28.77 -14.53 -32.65
C VAL A 132 -28.88 -15.55 -33.80
N ASN A 133 -28.96 -16.84 -33.43
CA ASN A 133 -29.23 -17.94 -34.35
C ASN A 133 -30.73 -18.12 -34.61
N SER A 134 -31.12 -19.13 -35.42
CA SER A 134 -32.49 -19.46 -35.76
C SER A 134 -33.35 -19.89 -34.53
N GLU A 135 -32.71 -20.25 -33.44
CA GLU A 135 -33.39 -20.61 -32.17
C GLU A 135 -33.52 -19.38 -31.22
N GLY A 136 -33.08 -18.20 -31.65
CA GLY A 136 -33.09 -16.98 -30.83
C GLY A 136 -31.99 -16.94 -29.75
N GLN A 137 -31.01 -17.84 -29.84
CA GLN A 137 -29.88 -17.85 -28.90
C GLN A 137 -28.78 -16.89 -29.35
N VAL A 138 -28.18 -16.16 -28.41
CA VAL A 138 -27.08 -15.25 -28.69
C VAL A 138 -25.83 -16.05 -29.05
N ILE A 139 -25.28 -15.81 -30.24
CA ILE A 139 -24.05 -16.45 -30.70
C ILE A 139 -22.83 -15.56 -30.52
N GLY A 140 -23.00 -14.23 -30.57
CA GLY A 140 -21.89 -13.30 -30.42
C GLY A 140 -22.34 -11.86 -30.25
N ILE A 141 -21.39 -11.03 -29.82
CA ILE A 141 -21.54 -9.58 -29.67
C ILE A 141 -20.76 -8.89 -30.77
N MET A 142 -21.43 -8.00 -31.51
CA MET A 142 -20.88 -7.29 -32.64
C MET A 142 -19.67 -6.43 -32.22
N GLN A 143 -18.60 -6.54 -33.01
CA GLN A 143 -17.39 -5.76 -32.86
C GLN A 143 -17.26 -4.78 -34.04
N PRO A 144 -16.86 -3.51 -33.80
CA PRO A 144 -16.59 -2.59 -34.91
C PRO A 144 -15.36 -3.08 -35.70
N SER A 145 -15.45 -3.13 -37.03
CA SER A 145 -14.29 -3.37 -37.88
C SER A 145 -13.71 -2.04 -38.37
N THR A 146 -12.41 -1.86 -38.21
CA THR A 146 -11.69 -0.67 -38.72
C THR A 146 -10.94 -0.93 -40.02
N THR A 147 -10.84 -2.20 -40.45
CA THR A 147 -9.98 -2.61 -41.56
C THR A 147 -10.71 -3.37 -42.67
N SER A 148 -11.97 -3.74 -42.47
CA SER A 148 -12.76 -4.55 -43.36
C SER A 148 -14.20 -4.05 -43.48
N THR A 149 -14.85 -4.30 -44.63
CA THR A 149 -16.30 -4.10 -44.78
C THR A 149 -17.11 -5.23 -44.15
N ASP A 150 -16.44 -6.30 -43.72
CA ASP A 150 -17.07 -7.40 -42.98
C ASP A 150 -17.33 -7.01 -41.54
N ILE A 151 -18.38 -7.50 -40.95
CA ILE A 151 -18.76 -7.32 -39.56
C ILE A 151 -18.26 -8.50 -38.76
N HIS A 152 -17.70 -8.23 -37.61
CA HIS A 152 -17.12 -9.22 -36.70
C HIS A 152 -17.95 -9.37 -35.45
N ALA A 153 -17.95 -10.55 -34.82
CA ALA A 153 -18.54 -10.76 -33.53
C ALA A 153 -17.75 -11.75 -32.67
N THR A 154 -17.54 -11.38 -31.43
CA THR A 154 -16.92 -12.23 -30.40
C THR A 154 -17.96 -13.16 -29.81
N ASP A 155 -17.62 -14.43 -29.62
CA ASP A 155 -18.46 -15.47 -29.04
C ASP A 155 -19.11 -15.03 -27.73
N ALA A 156 -20.42 -15.06 -27.64
CA ALA A 156 -21.16 -14.72 -26.44
C ALA A 156 -20.84 -15.68 -25.29
N LYS A 157 -20.59 -16.95 -25.56
CA LYS A 157 -20.17 -17.94 -24.55
C LYS A 157 -18.85 -17.54 -23.90
N PHE A 158 -17.86 -17.12 -24.69
CA PHE A 158 -16.60 -16.60 -24.14
C PHE A 158 -16.85 -15.44 -23.17
N ILE A 159 -17.68 -14.48 -23.56
CA ILE A 159 -17.93 -13.29 -22.74
C ILE A 159 -18.68 -13.68 -21.44
N THR A 160 -19.62 -14.62 -21.51
CA THR A 160 -20.36 -15.10 -20.32
C THR A 160 -19.50 -15.90 -19.36
N GLU A 161 -18.41 -16.50 -19.83
CA GLU A 161 -17.46 -17.25 -19.01
C GLU A 161 -16.35 -16.34 -18.39
N LEU A 162 -16.30 -15.05 -18.73
CA LEU A 162 -15.39 -14.10 -18.08
C LEU A 162 -15.69 -14.01 -16.58
N GLN A 163 -14.63 -14.00 -15.77
CA GLN A 163 -14.69 -13.96 -14.33
C GLN A 163 -13.61 -13.05 -13.76
N THR A 164 -13.89 -12.46 -12.62
CA THR A 164 -12.88 -11.81 -11.78
C THR A 164 -12.04 -12.86 -11.06
N THR A 165 -10.78 -12.53 -10.80
CA THR A 165 -9.84 -13.31 -9.98
C THR A 165 -9.43 -12.51 -8.75
N GLY A 166 -8.70 -13.13 -7.83
CA GLY A 166 -8.15 -12.46 -6.66
C GLY A 166 -7.27 -11.24 -6.98
N LEU A 167 -6.70 -11.20 -8.18
CA LEU A 167 -5.83 -10.10 -8.65
C LEU A 167 -6.55 -9.08 -9.56
N SER A 168 -7.85 -9.22 -9.78
CA SER A 168 -8.58 -8.31 -10.71
C SER A 168 -8.55 -6.85 -10.28
N VAL A 169 -8.38 -6.54 -8.99
CA VAL A 169 -8.21 -5.15 -8.50
C VAL A 169 -6.87 -4.54 -8.92
N GLU A 170 -5.88 -5.37 -9.25
CA GLU A 170 -4.55 -4.95 -9.73
C GLU A 170 -4.43 -4.95 -11.25
N ASP A 171 -5.43 -5.48 -11.95
CA ASP A 171 -5.46 -5.50 -13.42
C ASP A 171 -5.50 -4.09 -14.00
N GLU A 172 -4.62 -3.80 -14.97
CA GLU A 172 -4.43 -2.46 -15.53
C GLU A 172 -5.68 -1.93 -16.28
N THR A 173 -6.49 -2.82 -16.83
CA THR A 173 -7.74 -2.46 -17.50
C THR A 173 -8.84 -2.19 -16.46
N MET A 174 -8.95 -3.06 -15.45
CA MET A 174 -9.92 -2.91 -14.35
C MET A 174 -9.66 -1.66 -13.51
N LYS A 175 -8.40 -1.27 -13.31
CA LYS A 175 -8.03 -0.01 -12.61
C LYS A 175 -8.60 1.23 -13.30
N LYS A 176 -8.72 1.22 -14.62
CA LYS A 176 -9.27 2.33 -15.41
C LYS A 176 -10.80 2.44 -15.36
N ILE A 177 -11.48 1.45 -14.77
CA ILE A 177 -12.94 1.43 -14.63
C ILE A 177 -13.29 1.84 -13.19
N GLY A 178 -14.06 2.90 -13.02
CA GLY A 178 -14.48 3.38 -11.68
C GLY A 178 -15.57 2.51 -11.02
N ILE A 179 -16.21 1.60 -11.78
CA ILE A 179 -17.20 0.66 -11.25
C ILE A 179 -16.45 -0.52 -10.59
N PRO A 180 -16.79 -0.90 -9.34
CA PRO A 180 -16.09 -1.96 -8.63
C PRO A 180 -16.16 -3.32 -9.35
N PRO A 181 -15.10 -4.16 -9.28
CA PRO A 181 -15.18 -5.54 -9.74
C PRO A 181 -16.10 -6.36 -8.84
N SER A 182 -16.70 -7.42 -9.38
CA SER A 182 -17.40 -8.42 -8.57
C SER A 182 -16.40 -9.25 -7.77
N LEU A 183 -16.83 -9.72 -6.61
CA LEU A 183 -16.04 -10.64 -5.81
C LEU A 183 -16.01 -12.03 -6.49
N PRO A 184 -14.85 -12.72 -6.55
CA PRO A 184 -14.80 -14.11 -7.00
C PRO A 184 -15.68 -15.03 -6.14
N THR A 185 -16.21 -16.10 -6.74
CA THR A 185 -17.03 -17.08 -6.03
C THR A 185 -16.21 -18.06 -5.19
N ASP A 186 -14.96 -18.28 -5.54
CA ASP A 186 -14.01 -19.05 -4.72
C ASP A 186 -13.55 -18.23 -3.51
N LYS A 187 -13.66 -18.81 -2.30
CA LYS A 187 -13.34 -18.10 -1.05
C LYS A 187 -11.88 -17.65 -0.97
N SER A 188 -10.94 -18.46 -1.46
CA SER A 188 -9.51 -18.11 -1.41
C SER A 188 -9.20 -16.94 -2.34
N GLN A 189 -9.80 -16.93 -3.52
CA GLN A 189 -9.71 -15.82 -4.47
C GLN A 189 -10.40 -14.55 -3.93
N ALA A 190 -11.54 -14.72 -3.28
CA ALA A 190 -12.28 -13.62 -2.62
C ALA A 190 -11.46 -13.00 -1.48
N LEU A 191 -10.80 -13.81 -0.65
CA LEU A 191 -9.87 -13.33 0.39
C LEU A 191 -8.69 -12.57 -0.22
N LEU A 192 -8.10 -13.08 -1.30
CA LEU A 192 -7.04 -12.37 -2.01
C LEU A 192 -7.53 -11.01 -2.54
N THR A 193 -8.74 -10.97 -3.13
CA THR A 193 -9.35 -9.70 -3.58
C THR A 193 -9.51 -8.73 -2.40
N LEU A 194 -9.99 -9.20 -1.26
CA LEU A 194 -10.17 -8.39 -0.05
C LEU A 194 -8.84 -7.79 0.42
N MET A 195 -7.78 -8.59 0.45
CA MET A 195 -6.43 -8.15 0.83
C MET A 195 -5.84 -7.14 -0.15
N MET A 196 -5.99 -7.39 -1.46
CA MET A 196 -5.50 -6.48 -2.51
C MET A 196 -6.25 -5.15 -2.47
N ALA A 197 -7.57 -5.17 -2.28
CA ALA A 197 -8.39 -3.96 -2.18
C ALA A 197 -8.00 -3.08 -0.99
N ALA A 198 -7.58 -3.66 0.12
CA ALA A 198 -7.09 -2.92 1.29
C ALA A 198 -5.76 -2.17 1.01
N GLN A 199 -4.96 -2.63 0.05
CA GLN A 199 -3.70 -2.01 -0.35
C GLN A 199 -3.88 -1.01 -1.51
N ALA A 200 -4.97 -1.14 -2.26
CA ALA A 200 -5.30 -0.24 -3.35
C ALA A 200 -5.74 1.13 -2.80
N ASN A 201 -5.30 2.20 -3.45
CA ASN A 201 -5.62 3.57 -3.02
C ASN A 201 -7.01 4.01 -3.54
N ASP A 202 -8.04 3.16 -3.36
CA ASP A 202 -9.42 3.37 -3.80
C ASP A 202 -10.41 2.93 -2.72
N SER A 203 -10.76 3.87 -1.85
CA SER A 203 -11.64 3.64 -0.70
C SER A 203 -13.07 3.21 -1.11
N ILE A 204 -13.57 3.65 -2.27
CA ILE A 204 -14.91 3.31 -2.76
C ILE A 204 -14.96 1.84 -3.17
N LYS A 205 -13.98 1.40 -3.97
CA LYS A 205 -13.88 -0.01 -4.38
C LYS A 205 -13.61 -0.91 -3.17
N HIS A 206 -12.74 -0.49 -2.26
CA HIS A 206 -12.45 -1.24 -1.04
C HIS A 206 -13.73 -1.47 -0.20
N ALA A 207 -14.49 -0.41 0.09
CA ALA A 207 -15.73 -0.53 0.86
C ALA A 207 -16.78 -1.43 0.15
N ALA A 208 -16.89 -1.35 -1.18
CA ALA A 208 -17.78 -2.21 -1.95
C ALA A 208 -17.38 -3.69 -1.87
N ILE A 209 -16.09 -4.00 -1.99
CA ILE A 209 -15.54 -5.36 -1.88
C ILE A 209 -15.75 -5.93 -0.48
N VAL A 210 -15.52 -5.14 0.57
CA VAL A 210 -15.75 -5.55 1.97
C VAL A 210 -17.23 -5.88 2.18
N SER A 211 -18.15 -5.04 1.70
CA SER A 211 -19.60 -5.29 1.79
C SER A 211 -20.00 -6.56 1.05
N ASP A 212 -19.49 -6.77 -0.16
CA ASP A 212 -19.77 -7.98 -0.94
C ASP A 212 -19.24 -9.23 -0.23
N PHE A 213 -18.04 -9.14 0.39
CA PHE A 213 -17.45 -10.24 1.13
C PHE A 213 -18.29 -10.64 2.34
N ILE A 214 -18.76 -9.68 3.15
CA ILE A 214 -19.64 -9.95 4.29
C ILE A 214 -20.96 -10.61 3.82
N ASN A 215 -21.52 -10.13 2.70
CA ASN A 215 -22.75 -10.68 2.16
C ASN A 215 -22.57 -12.11 1.62
N GLN A 216 -21.45 -12.40 0.97
CA GLN A 216 -21.16 -13.71 0.37
C GLN A 216 -20.67 -14.72 1.40
N TYR A 217 -19.93 -14.28 2.43
CA TYR A 217 -19.33 -15.11 3.48
C TYR A 217 -19.66 -14.59 4.88
N PRO A 218 -20.96 -14.60 5.28
CA PRO A 218 -21.41 -13.97 6.52
C PRO A 218 -20.93 -14.67 7.80
N THR A 219 -20.31 -15.85 7.70
CA THR A 219 -19.71 -16.59 8.83
C THR A 219 -18.19 -16.47 8.87
N SER A 220 -17.56 -15.75 7.93
CA SER A 220 -16.13 -15.49 7.91
C SER A 220 -15.78 -14.21 8.66
N VAL A 221 -14.80 -14.26 9.54
CA VAL A 221 -14.36 -13.09 10.34
C VAL A 221 -13.71 -12.00 9.50
N ASP A 222 -13.13 -12.37 8.35
CA ASP A 222 -12.29 -11.50 7.53
C ASP A 222 -13.02 -10.25 7.05
N GLY A 223 -14.27 -10.40 6.58
CA GLY A 223 -15.06 -9.27 6.12
C GLY A 223 -15.39 -8.28 7.24
N TYR A 224 -15.78 -8.76 8.40
CA TYR A 224 -16.07 -7.92 9.57
C TYR A 224 -14.82 -7.21 10.08
N THR A 225 -13.67 -7.91 10.09
CA THR A 225 -12.39 -7.31 10.47
C THR A 225 -11.99 -6.20 9.50
N ALA A 226 -12.14 -6.42 8.20
CA ALA A 226 -11.87 -5.41 7.18
C ALA A 226 -12.80 -4.19 7.33
N GLN A 227 -14.09 -4.41 7.60
CA GLN A 227 -15.05 -3.33 7.85
C GLN A 227 -14.71 -2.55 9.12
N ALA A 228 -14.37 -3.25 10.20
CA ALA A 228 -13.94 -2.62 11.46
C ALA A 228 -12.65 -1.80 11.28
N GLN A 229 -11.72 -2.26 10.43
CA GLN A 229 -10.51 -1.49 10.08
C GLN A 229 -10.85 -0.21 9.33
N ILE A 230 -11.79 -0.24 8.37
CA ILE A 230 -12.27 0.96 7.67
C ILE A 230 -12.82 1.98 8.68
N TYR A 231 -13.64 1.53 9.64
CA TYR A 231 -14.16 2.39 10.69
C TYR A 231 -13.06 2.93 11.61
N LEU A 232 -12.09 2.08 11.99
CA LEU A 232 -10.94 2.49 12.79
C LEU A 232 -10.14 3.59 12.09
N ASP A 233 -9.89 3.45 10.79
CA ASP A 233 -9.13 4.43 9.99
C ASP A 233 -9.87 5.76 9.89
N ALA A 234 -11.21 5.71 9.81
CA ALA A 234 -12.09 6.88 9.84
C ALA A 234 -12.30 7.48 11.26
N ASN A 235 -11.70 6.91 12.30
CA ASN A 235 -11.90 7.25 13.72
C ASN A 235 -13.35 7.04 14.21
N ASP A 236 -14.12 6.21 13.55
CA ASP A 236 -15.46 5.79 13.97
C ASP A 236 -15.37 4.51 14.82
N PHE A 237 -14.90 4.68 16.05
CA PHE A 237 -14.63 3.56 16.96
C PHE A 237 -15.92 2.85 17.42
N GLU A 238 -17.02 3.58 17.52
CA GLU A 238 -18.32 3.01 17.87
C GLU A 238 -18.84 2.02 16.81
N SER A 239 -18.72 2.38 15.54
CA SER A 239 -19.07 1.48 14.43
C SER A 239 -18.12 0.29 14.34
N ALA A 240 -16.81 0.50 14.58
CA ALA A 240 -15.83 -0.58 14.62
C ALA A 240 -16.14 -1.58 15.76
N GLU A 241 -16.53 -1.10 16.94
CA GLU A 241 -16.95 -1.94 18.07
C GLU A 241 -18.16 -2.78 17.71
N LYS A 242 -19.23 -2.15 17.22
CA LYS A 242 -20.47 -2.83 16.80
C LYS A 242 -20.21 -3.90 15.74
N GLU A 243 -19.31 -3.62 14.82
CA GLU A 243 -18.94 -4.57 13.77
C GLU A 243 -18.24 -5.80 14.34
N MET A 244 -17.29 -5.62 15.25
CA MET A 244 -16.59 -6.75 15.89
C MET A 244 -17.50 -7.53 16.84
N GLU A 245 -18.42 -6.88 17.55
CA GLU A 245 -19.46 -7.55 18.33
C GLU A 245 -20.41 -8.38 17.44
N THR A 246 -20.72 -7.86 16.25
CA THR A 246 -21.51 -8.58 15.24
C THR A 246 -20.76 -9.80 14.73
N ALA A 247 -19.47 -9.67 14.46
CA ALA A 247 -18.59 -10.78 14.08
C ALA A 247 -18.64 -11.88 15.15
N ILE A 248 -18.41 -11.55 16.44
CA ILE A 248 -18.44 -12.51 17.55
C ILE A 248 -19.76 -13.29 17.60
N LYS A 249 -20.89 -12.66 17.23
CA LYS A 249 -22.21 -13.33 17.22
C LYS A 249 -22.38 -14.27 16.02
N LYS A 250 -21.90 -13.87 14.83
CA LYS A 250 -22.23 -14.51 13.54
C LYS A 250 -21.19 -15.52 13.05
N VAL A 251 -19.87 -15.27 13.29
CA VAL A 251 -18.82 -16.11 12.71
C VAL A 251 -18.72 -17.48 13.39
N GLU A 252 -18.16 -18.45 12.69
CA GLU A 252 -17.92 -19.80 13.22
C GLU A 252 -16.73 -19.80 14.18
N ASN A 253 -15.63 -19.17 13.79
CA ASN A 253 -14.37 -19.10 14.55
C ASN A 253 -14.42 -17.95 15.56
N LYS A 254 -14.98 -18.20 16.74
CA LYS A 254 -15.11 -17.17 17.79
C LYS A 254 -13.78 -16.70 18.34
N ASP A 255 -12.80 -17.59 18.40
CA ASP A 255 -11.44 -17.27 18.82
C ASP A 255 -10.79 -16.24 17.89
N GLU A 256 -10.92 -16.40 16.57
CA GLU A 256 -10.42 -15.42 15.59
C GLU A 256 -11.14 -14.07 15.72
N ALA A 257 -12.45 -14.08 15.98
CA ALA A 257 -13.21 -12.85 16.18
C ALA A 257 -12.72 -12.07 17.40
N HIS A 258 -12.53 -12.74 18.54
CA HIS A 258 -11.97 -12.13 19.74
C HIS A 258 -10.51 -11.65 19.53
N TYR A 259 -9.70 -12.43 18.83
CA TYR A 259 -8.34 -12.03 18.48
C TYR A 259 -8.30 -10.76 17.63
N ASN A 260 -9.09 -10.69 16.56
CA ASN A 260 -9.15 -9.52 15.69
C ASN A 260 -9.73 -8.30 16.42
N TYR A 261 -10.73 -8.51 17.28
CA TYR A 261 -11.24 -7.43 18.11
C TYR A 261 -10.18 -6.88 19.07
N SER A 262 -9.43 -7.76 19.73
CA SER A 262 -8.27 -7.36 20.54
C SER A 262 -7.27 -6.53 19.75
N LYS A 263 -6.97 -6.90 18.50
CA LYS A 263 -6.06 -6.13 17.61
C LYS A 263 -6.61 -4.75 17.26
N ILE A 264 -7.88 -4.65 16.94
CA ILE A 264 -8.54 -3.37 16.63
C ILE A 264 -8.42 -2.41 17.82
N ILE A 265 -8.73 -2.88 19.04
CA ILE A 265 -8.59 -2.09 20.26
C ILE A 265 -7.12 -1.71 20.49
N TYR A 266 -6.20 -2.67 20.39
CA TYR A 266 -4.77 -2.44 20.57
C TYR A 266 -4.24 -1.38 19.60
N ASN A 267 -4.59 -1.47 18.32
CA ASN A 267 -4.17 -0.52 17.30
C ASN A 267 -4.68 0.89 17.60
N LYS A 268 -5.91 1.03 18.07
CA LYS A 268 -6.45 2.33 18.51
C LYS A 268 -5.65 2.87 19.71
N GLU A 269 -5.42 2.06 20.71
CA GLU A 269 -4.73 2.48 21.96
C GLU A 269 -3.26 2.84 21.73
N VAL A 270 -2.58 2.18 20.79
CA VAL A 270 -1.16 2.44 20.52
C VAL A 270 -0.94 3.54 19.50
N TYR A 271 -1.74 3.56 18.41
CA TYR A 271 -1.48 4.46 17.27
C TYR A 271 -2.43 5.65 17.17
N LYS A 272 -3.54 5.66 17.93
CA LYS A 272 -4.55 6.73 17.95
C LYS A 272 -4.96 7.06 19.40
N ASN A 273 -3.99 7.03 20.31
CA ASN A 273 -4.21 7.26 21.75
C ASN A 273 -4.61 8.70 22.09
N ASP A 274 -4.35 9.64 21.20
CA ASP A 274 -4.76 11.04 21.30
C ASP A 274 -6.27 11.27 21.08
N ILE A 275 -6.97 10.27 20.51
CA ILE A 275 -8.42 10.34 20.27
C ILE A 275 -9.12 9.49 21.35
N PRO A 276 -9.86 10.09 22.29
CA PRO A 276 -10.46 9.35 23.39
C PRO A 276 -11.65 8.50 22.91
N TYR A 277 -11.72 7.26 23.41
CA TYR A 277 -12.90 6.40 23.31
C TYR A 277 -13.04 5.55 24.59
N ALA A 278 -13.97 5.91 25.45
CA ALA A 278 -14.05 5.40 26.82
C ALA A 278 -14.32 3.88 26.93
N ALA A 279 -14.91 3.27 25.90
CA ALA A 279 -15.19 1.83 25.89
C ALA A 279 -13.94 0.97 25.67
N TRP A 280 -12.85 1.56 25.13
CA TRP A 280 -11.63 0.84 24.79
C TRP A 280 -10.44 1.29 25.63
N ASN A 281 -9.64 0.32 26.01
CA ASN A 281 -8.34 0.48 26.66
C ASN A 281 -7.54 -0.82 26.51
N LEU A 282 -6.28 -0.83 26.94
CA LEU A 282 -5.41 -2.01 26.86
C LEU A 282 -5.91 -3.19 27.72
N ASP A 283 -6.65 -2.94 28.81
CA ASP A 283 -7.24 -4.01 29.60
C ASP A 283 -8.38 -4.70 28.86
N LYS A 284 -9.21 -3.94 28.12
CA LYS A 284 -10.24 -4.50 27.25
C LYS A 284 -9.62 -5.31 26.10
N ALA A 285 -8.55 -4.82 25.48
CA ALA A 285 -7.81 -5.58 24.46
C ALA A 285 -7.27 -6.91 25.03
N PHE A 286 -6.76 -6.87 26.28
CA PHE A 286 -6.22 -8.06 26.96
C PHE A 286 -7.33 -9.06 27.35
N GLU A 287 -8.51 -8.56 27.75
CA GLU A 287 -9.69 -9.40 28.01
C GLU A 287 -10.10 -10.17 26.74
N GLU A 288 -10.19 -9.47 25.60
CA GLU A 288 -10.61 -10.09 24.34
C GLU A 288 -9.59 -11.15 23.86
N ILE A 289 -8.28 -10.89 23.96
CA ILE A 289 -7.29 -11.90 23.57
C ILE A 289 -7.27 -13.10 24.51
N ASN A 290 -7.59 -12.92 25.80
CA ASN A 290 -7.72 -14.03 26.74
C ASN A 290 -8.92 -14.92 26.40
N LYS A 291 -10.04 -14.33 25.93
CA LYS A 291 -11.19 -15.09 25.42
C LYS A 291 -10.79 -15.93 24.20
N ALA A 292 -10.05 -15.33 23.25
CA ALA A 292 -9.53 -16.06 22.09
C ALA A 292 -8.66 -17.25 22.53
N TYR A 293 -7.71 -17.01 23.40
CA TYR A 293 -6.78 -18.03 23.90
C TYR A 293 -7.50 -19.14 24.69
N ALA A 294 -8.55 -18.80 25.47
CA ALA A 294 -9.33 -19.78 26.22
C ALA A 294 -10.12 -20.73 25.30
N ILE A 295 -10.57 -20.23 24.13
CA ILE A 295 -11.27 -21.04 23.13
C ILE A 295 -10.29 -21.96 22.39
N ASN A 296 -9.16 -21.41 21.93
CA ASN A 296 -8.19 -22.10 21.10
C ASN A 296 -6.76 -21.62 21.44
N PRO A 297 -6.01 -22.34 22.31
CA PRO A 297 -4.67 -21.91 22.70
C PRO A 297 -3.69 -21.95 21.54
N GLN A 298 -3.38 -20.77 21.00
CA GLN A 298 -2.44 -20.60 19.88
C GLN A 298 -1.27 -19.68 20.25
N PRO A 299 -0.05 -19.98 19.79
CA PRO A 299 1.10 -19.10 20.00
C PRO A 299 0.91 -17.68 19.45
N SER A 300 0.16 -17.51 18.36
CA SER A 300 -0.20 -16.21 17.80
C SER A 300 -1.03 -15.34 18.78
N TYR A 301 -1.90 -15.96 19.56
CA TYR A 301 -2.67 -15.24 20.59
C TYR A 301 -1.81 -14.86 21.78
N GLN A 302 -0.86 -15.73 22.17
CA GLN A 302 0.16 -15.38 23.19
C GLN A 302 1.06 -14.23 22.72
N HIS A 303 1.36 -14.14 21.41
CA HIS A 303 2.09 -13.02 20.86
C HIS A 303 1.31 -11.70 21.04
N GLN A 304 0.02 -11.69 20.72
CA GLN A 304 -0.83 -10.52 20.98
C GLN A 304 -0.92 -10.16 22.48
N GLN A 305 -1.00 -11.17 23.35
CA GLN A 305 -0.94 -10.93 24.81
C GLN A 305 0.39 -10.25 25.21
N ALA A 306 1.52 -10.69 24.64
CA ALA A 306 2.84 -10.12 24.91
C ALA A 306 2.94 -8.67 24.43
N LEU A 307 2.41 -8.35 23.24
CA LEU A 307 2.35 -6.98 22.71
C LEU A 307 1.53 -6.05 23.59
N ILE A 308 0.37 -6.50 24.04
CA ILE A 308 -0.48 -5.72 24.98
C ILE A 308 0.23 -5.54 26.33
N THR A 309 0.87 -6.60 26.84
CA THR A 309 1.63 -6.57 28.09
C THR A 309 2.78 -5.56 28.01
N TYR A 310 3.48 -5.52 26.88
CA TYR A 310 4.50 -4.49 26.61
C TYR A 310 3.90 -3.08 26.60
N ALA A 311 2.79 -2.87 25.90
CA ALA A 311 2.11 -1.56 25.81
C ALA A 311 1.60 -1.07 27.17
N LYS A 312 1.25 -1.99 28.07
CA LYS A 312 0.90 -1.69 29.48
C LYS A 312 2.09 -1.30 30.35
N GLY A 313 3.33 -1.40 29.85
CA GLY A 313 4.55 -1.11 30.60
C GLY A 313 5.05 -2.27 31.47
N GLU A 314 4.46 -3.45 31.38
CA GLU A 314 4.85 -4.66 32.11
C GLU A 314 6.05 -5.35 31.41
N TYR A 315 7.17 -4.61 31.23
CA TYR A 315 8.27 -4.98 30.32
C TYR A 315 8.96 -6.30 30.66
N GLN A 316 9.15 -6.62 31.95
CA GLN A 316 9.78 -7.91 32.31
C GLN A 316 8.88 -9.08 31.93
N LYS A 317 7.60 -8.99 32.21
CA LYS A 317 6.62 -10.02 31.84
C LYS A 317 6.51 -10.19 30.33
N ALA A 318 6.46 -9.05 29.58
CA ALA A 318 6.45 -9.08 28.14
C ALA A 318 7.73 -9.72 27.55
N TYR A 319 8.91 -9.41 28.13
CA TYR A 319 10.16 -10.04 27.76
C TYR A 319 10.11 -11.56 27.92
N ASP A 320 9.66 -12.05 29.07
CA ASP A 320 9.57 -13.48 29.35
C ASP A 320 8.61 -14.16 28.35
N MET A 321 7.47 -13.53 28.04
CA MET A 321 6.51 -14.03 27.05
C MET A 321 7.11 -14.08 25.64
N PHE A 322 7.81 -13.02 25.20
CA PHE A 322 8.46 -13.04 23.88
C PHE A 322 9.54 -14.12 23.80
N MET A 323 10.35 -14.29 24.86
CA MET A 323 11.39 -15.33 24.91
C MET A 323 10.81 -16.75 24.92
N ASP A 324 9.68 -16.97 25.57
CA ASP A 324 8.99 -18.26 25.51
C ASP A 324 8.45 -18.55 24.10
N LEU A 325 7.93 -17.54 23.41
CA LEU A 325 7.47 -17.67 22.03
C LEU A 325 8.61 -18.02 21.04
N THR A 326 9.86 -17.64 21.33
CA THR A 326 11.01 -18.06 20.49
C THR A 326 11.25 -19.57 20.50
N LYS A 327 10.63 -20.30 21.43
CA LYS A 327 10.71 -21.77 21.56
C LYS A 327 9.55 -22.49 20.87
N THR A 328 8.61 -21.74 20.27
CA THR A 328 7.41 -22.26 19.62
C THR A 328 7.55 -22.29 18.09
N SER A 329 6.50 -22.79 17.41
CA SER A 329 6.43 -22.84 15.94
C SER A 329 6.39 -21.46 15.27
N ILE A 330 6.07 -20.38 16.01
CA ILE A 330 6.05 -19.01 15.48
C ILE A 330 7.38 -18.27 15.70
N ARG A 331 8.46 -18.97 16.05
CA ARG A 331 9.79 -18.37 16.18
C ARG A 331 10.14 -17.56 14.93
N ASN A 332 10.39 -16.26 15.11
CA ASN A 332 10.75 -15.34 14.05
C ASN A 332 11.66 -14.22 14.58
N PRO A 333 12.28 -13.39 13.71
CA PRO A 333 13.14 -12.29 14.11
C PRO A 333 12.47 -11.25 15.00
N GLU A 334 11.19 -10.95 14.75
CA GLU A 334 10.43 -9.94 15.46
C GLU A 334 10.33 -10.22 16.97
N LEU A 335 10.22 -11.48 17.37
CA LEU A 335 10.17 -11.86 18.78
C LEU A 335 11.45 -11.45 19.53
N PHE A 336 12.63 -11.62 18.92
CA PHE A 336 13.89 -11.17 19.49
C PHE A 336 14.00 -9.65 19.51
N TYR A 337 13.51 -8.99 18.47
CA TYR A 337 13.45 -7.54 18.42
C TYR A 337 12.56 -6.98 19.54
N ASN A 338 11.35 -7.52 19.70
CA ASN A 338 10.43 -7.11 20.77
C ASN A 338 11.03 -7.37 22.18
N ALA A 339 11.72 -8.51 22.37
CA ALA A 339 12.45 -8.79 23.58
C ALA A 339 13.58 -7.76 23.84
N SER A 340 14.28 -7.31 22.78
CA SER A 340 15.30 -6.28 22.89
C SER A 340 14.71 -4.94 23.33
N GLN A 341 13.54 -4.58 22.81
CA GLN A 341 12.82 -3.37 23.24
C GLN A 341 12.42 -3.44 24.72
N CYS A 342 11.95 -4.61 25.19
CA CYS A 342 11.67 -4.82 26.62
C CYS A 342 12.92 -4.58 27.48
N LYS A 343 14.08 -5.15 27.08
CA LYS A 343 15.36 -4.95 27.80
C LYS A 343 15.79 -3.49 27.80
N GLN A 344 15.57 -2.78 26.71
CA GLN A 344 15.86 -1.35 26.61
C GLN A 344 15.00 -0.52 27.57
N MET A 345 13.70 -0.80 27.64
CA MET A 345 12.77 -0.14 28.56
C MET A 345 13.09 -0.46 30.03
N LEU A 346 13.60 -1.64 30.33
CA LEU A 346 14.09 -2.05 31.65
C LEU A 346 15.47 -1.46 31.99
N LYS A 347 16.08 -0.69 31.09
CA LYS A 347 17.44 -0.15 31.23
C LYS A 347 18.48 -1.24 31.53
N ALA A 348 18.30 -2.42 30.95
CA ALA A 348 19.24 -3.53 31.06
C ALA A 348 20.59 -3.17 30.41
N PRO A 349 21.69 -3.88 30.75
CA PRO A 349 22.98 -3.69 30.10
C PRO A 349 22.87 -3.79 28.59
N MET A 350 23.41 -2.80 27.86
CA MET A 350 23.25 -2.69 26.40
C MET A 350 23.77 -3.93 25.66
N LYS A 351 24.74 -4.67 26.22
CA LYS A 351 25.19 -5.96 25.69
C LYS A 351 24.08 -6.99 25.56
N GLU A 352 23.07 -6.96 26.44
CA GLU A 352 21.92 -7.88 26.37
C GLU A 352 20.98 -7.48 25.23
N VAL A 353 20.77 -6.17 25.05
CA VAL A 353 20.00 -5.62 23.94
C VAL A 353 20.66 -5.99 22.60
N ILE A 354 21.98 -5.79 22.46
CA ILE A 354 22.75 -6.14 21.26
C ILE A 354 22.66 -7.65 20.97
N ALA A 355 22.78 -8.51 21.97
CA ALA A 355 22.69 -9.96 21.77
C ALA A 355 21.31 -10.41 21.25
N LEU A 356 20.24 -9.76 21.68
CA LEU A 356 18.89 -10.01 21.16
C LEU A 356 18.73 -9.49 19.72
N LEU A 357 19.29 -8.33 19.40
CA LEU A 357 19.31 -7.80 18.03
C LEU A 357 20.17 -8.66 17.09
N ASP A 358 21.29 -9.21 17.57
CA ASP A 358 22.07 -10.23 16.84
C ASP A 358 21.21 -11.45 16.52
N SER A 359 20.41 -11.91 17.51
CA SER A 359 19.48 -13.03 17.32
C SER A 359 18.39 -12.70 16.30
N ALA A 360 17.85 -11.49 16.32
CA ALA A 360 16.87 -11.04 15.32
C ALA A 360 17.48 -11.05 13.91
N ILE A 361 18.66 -10.48 13.73
CA ILE A 361 19.34 -10.41 12.42
C ILE A 361 19.69 -11.82 11.92
N THR A 362 20.26 -12.68 12.77
CA THR A 362 20.69 -14.04 12.36
C THR A 362 19.51 -14.99 12.12
N THR A 363 18.34 -14.71 12.69
CA THR A 363 17.11 -15.48 12.46
C THR A 363 16.38 -15.03 11.19
N THR A 364 16.71 -13.86 10.66
CA THR A 364 16.09 -13.36 9.42
C THR A 364 16.49 -14.22 8.22
N ASP A 365 15.50 -14.61 7.41
CA ASP A 365 15.74 -15.35 6.17
C ASP A 365 16.61 -14.53 5.21
N THR A 366 17.65 -15.15 4.65
CA THR A 366 18.57 -14.50 3.70
C THR A 366 17.87 -14.04 2.41
N LEU A 367 16.78 -14.69 2.01
CA LEU A 367 15.94 -14.26 0.87
C LEU A 367 15.07 -13.03 1.20
N ARG A 368 14.87 -12.74 2.48
CA ARG A 368 14.09 -11.62 3.01
C ARG A 368 14.93 -10.64 3.82
N LEU A 369 16.21 -10.51 3.50
CA LEU A 369 17.16 -9.73 4.29
C LEU A 369 16.73 -8.26 4.49
N ARG A 370 15.90 -7.71 3.61
CA ARG A 370 15.32 -6.37 3.77
C ARG A 370 14.48 -6.24 5.04
N GLU A 371 13.87 -7.32 5.51
CA GLU A 371 13.09 -7.33 6.75
C GLU A 371 13.97 -7.11 7.99
N ALA A 372 15.29 -7.33 7.87
CA ALA A 372 16.24 -7.06 8.94
C ALA A 372 16.64 -5.59 9.09
N ALA A 373 16.23 -4.70 8.17
CA ALA A 373 16.63 -3.29 8.22
C ALA A 373 16.37 -2.64 9.60
N PRO A 374 15.19 -2.75 10.23
CA PRO A 374 14.95 -2.16 11.55
C PRO A 374 15.88 -2.69 12.63
N TYR A 375 16.30 -3.95 12.54
CA TYR A 375 17.19 -4.58 13.53
C TYR A 375 18.62 -4.07 13.41
N PHE A 376 19.12 -3.84 12.18
CA PHE A 376 20.41 -3.19 11.95
C PHE A 376 20.40 -1.75 12.48
N LEU A 377 19.33 -0.98 12.21
CA LEU A 377 19.21 0.39 12.71
C LEU A 377 19.25 0.41 14.25
N ALA A 378 18.43 -0.41 14.89
CA ALA A 378 18.38 -0.48 16.35
C ALA A 378 19.73 -0.92 16.96
N ARG A 379 20.44 -1.85 16.30
CA ARG A 379 21.76 -2.30 16.78
C ARG A 379 22.83 -1.24 16.57
N ALA A 380 22.77 -0.46 15.48
CA ALA A 380 23.64 0.69 15.28
C ALA A 380 23.50 1.71 16.41
N GLU A 381 22.27 2.07 16.77
CA GLU A 381 21.97 2.96 17.88
C GLU A 381 22.50 2.40 19.22
N ALA A 382 22.30 1.09 19.46
CA ALA A 382 22.85 0.43 20.64
C ALA A 382 24.39 0.46 20.65
N TYR A 383 25.07 0.28 19.53
CA TYR A 383 26.53 0.42 19.41
C TYR A 383 27.01 1.84 19.67
N VAL A 384 26.27 2.87 19.25
CA VAL A 384 26.58 4.27 19.59
C VAL A 384 26.59 4.49 21.10
N THR A 385 25.61 3.94 21.83
CA THR A 385 25.54 4.09 23.29
C THR A 385 26.66 3.36 24.05
N THR A 386 27.36 2.43 23.40
CA THR A 386 28.50 1.67 23.96
C THR A 386 29.85 2.12 23.39
N ASP A 387 29.91 3.29 22.76
CA ASP A 387 31.10 3.82 22.08
C ASP A 387 31.70 2.87 21.01
N SER A 388 30.91 1.93 20.53
CA SER A 388 31.31 0.95 19.49
C SER A 388 31.06 1.51 18.09
N PHE A 389 31.64 2.67 17.81
CA PHE A 389 31.29 3.49 16.65
C PHE A 389 31.56 2.83 15.30
N ARG A 390 32.59 1.99 15.16
CA ARG A 390 32.86 1.27 13.91
C ARG A 390 31.78 0.26 13.58
N GLN A 391 31.29 -0.44 14.60
CA GLN A 391 30.17 -1.38 14.47
C GLN A 391 28.88 -0.61 14.14
N ALA A 392 28.64 0.53 14.79
CA ALA A 392 27.52 1.40 14.48
C ALA A 392 27.50 1.84 13.01
N VAL A 393 28.64 2.34 12.50
CA VAL A 393 28.79 2.74 11.08
C VAL A 393 28.51 1.58 10.14
N PHE A 394 29.02 0.37 10.46
CA PHE A 394 28.73 -0.82 9.65
C PHE A 394 27.24 -1.11 9.58
N ASP A 395 26.54 -1.07 10.71
CA ASP A 395 25.11 -1.36 10.78
C ASP A 395 24.24 -0.27 10.13
N TYR A 396 24.59 1.02 10.29
CA TYR A 396 23.94 2.11 9.55
C TYR A 396 24.10 1.94 8.03
N THR A 397 25.26 1.53 7.57
CA THR A 397 25.51 1.28 6.15
C THR A 397 24.68 0.09 5.65
N ARG A 398 24.55 -0.97 6.45
CA ARG A 398 23.67 -2.12 6.14
C ARG A 398 22.21 -1.68 6.07
N TYR A 399 21.75 -0.88 7.02
CA TYR A 399 20.41 -0.33 7.00
C TYR A 399 20.13 0.44 5.70
N GLU A 400 20.98 1.39 5.34
CA GLU A 400 20.84 2.18 4.11
C GLU A 400 20.72 1.31 2.85
N ILE A 401 21.57 0.29 2.73
CA ILE A 401 21.55 -0.66 1.61
C ILE A 401 20.20 -1.40 1.58
N LEU A 402 19.71 -1.89 2.72
CA LEU A 402 18.48 -2.68 2.82
C LEU A 402 17.23 -1.85 2.50
N VAL A 403 17.24 -0.56 2.78
CA VAL A 403 16.15 0.37 2.42
C VAL A 403 16.35 1.03 1.05
N ASN A 404 17.33 0.56 0.24
CA ASN A 404 17.68 1.09 -1.09
C ASN A 404 18.02 2.59 -1.09
N GLY A 405 18.71 3.07 -0.07
CA GLY A 405 19.06 4.49 0.06
C GLY A 405 17.88 5.40 0.38
N ASN A 406 16.72 4.86 0.70
CA ASN A 406 15.55 5.66 1.10
C ASN A 406 15.71 6.16 2.55
N VAL A 407 16.61 7.12 2.73
CA VAL A 407 16.93 7.77 4.00
C VAL A 407 16.96 9.28 3.82
N ASN A 408 16.76 10.02 4.90
CA ASN A 408 16.74 11.49 4.90
C ASN A 408 18.08 12.10 5.29
N ALA A 409 18.18 13.44 5.21
CA ALA A 409 19.39 14.19 5.57
C ALA A 409 19.85 13.91 7.01
N ASN A 410 18.91 13.77 7.96
CA ASN A 410 19.22 13.50 9.36
C ASN A 410 19.90 12.14 9.57
N PHE A 411 19.57 11.14 8.77
CA PHE A 411 20.25 9.84 8.82
C PHE A 411 21.75 9.97 8.51
N TYR A 412 22.09 10.69 7.44
CA TYR A 412 23.50 10.93 7.07
C TYR A 412 24.23 11.73 8.15
N TYR A 413 23.57 12.70 8.74
CA TYR A 413 24.12 13.47 9.86
C TYR A 413 24.40 12.59 11.10
N ILE A 414 23.47 11.69 11.46
CA ILE A 414 23.66 10.77 12.59
C ILE A 414 24.82 9.80 12.31
N ARG A 415 24.92 9.26 11.11
CA ARG A 415 26.02 8.35 10.74
C ARG A 415 27.36 9.08 10.71
N GLU A 416 27.38 10.30 10.18
CA GLU A 416 28.56 11.16 10.21
C GLU A 416 29.10 11.35 11.64
N GLN A 417 28.24 11.61 12.62
CA GLN A 417 28.66 11.73 14.01
C GLN A 417 29.36 10.45 14.51
N ALA A 418 28.83 9.28 14.17
CA ALA A 418 29.46 8.01 14.49
C ALA A 418 30.79 7.82 13.74
N GLU A 419 30.89 8.23 12.47
CA GLU A 419 32.09 8.16 11.65
C GLU A 419 33.21 9.06 12.19
N VAL A 420 32.88 10.27 12.62
CA VAL A 420 33.83 11.18 13.28
C VAL A 420 34.40 10.56 14.55
N LYS A 421 33.53 9.96 15.39
CA LYS A 421 33.98 9.24 16.61
C LYS A 421 34.81 8.00 16.28
N ALA A 422 34.49 7.31 15.20
CA ALA A 422 35.26 6.17 14.67
C ALA A 422 36.56 6.58 13.96
N LYS A 423 36.83 7.89 13.79
CA LYS A 423 37.93 8.49 13.02
C LYS A 423 37.89 8.13 11.53
N LEU A 424 36.72 7.97 10.97
CA LEU A 424 36.45 7.67 9.55
C LEU A 424 36.15 8.97 8.78
N TYR A 425 37.09 9.94 8.83
CA TYR A 425 36.85 11.32 8.39
C TYR A 425 36.46 11.47 6.92
N GLN A 426 36.96 10.58 6.04
CA GLN A 426 36.61 10.63 4.62
C GLN A 426 35.13 10.25 4.39
N GLN A 427 34.64 9.22 5.07
CA GLN A 427 33.23 8.84 5.04
C GLN A 427 32.36 9.96 5.66
N ALA A 428 32.78 10.50 6.79
CA ALA A 428 32.09 11.61 7.45
C ALA A 428 31.92 12.84 6.53
N LEU A 429 32.96 13.20 5.76
CA LEU A 429 32.88 14.29 4.76
C LEU A 429 31.88 14.00 3.64
N ILE A 430 31.77 12.74 3.21
CA ILE A 430 30.78 12.32 2.21
C ILE A 430 29.36 12.43 2.79
N ASP A 431 29.17 11.89 3.98
CA ASP A 431 27.85 11.86 4.62
C ASP A 431 27.34 13.26 4.94
N ILE A 432 28.14 14.13 5.55
CA ILE A 432 27.71 15.49 5.85
C ILE A 432 27.47 16.30 4.56
N SER A 433 28.22 16.03 3.49
CA SER A 433 27.97 16.66 2.19
C SER A 433 26.67 16.18 1.57
N THR A 434 26.32 14.91 1.75
CA THR A 434 25.03 14.34 1.32
C THR A 434 23.89 14.94 2.13
N ALA A 435 24.04 15.09 3.45
CA ALA A 435 23.05 15.75 4.30
C ALA A 435 22.78 17.20 3.83
N ILE A 436 23.82 17.97 3.50
CA ILE A 436 23.70 19.32 2.93
C ILE A 436 22.96 19.29 1.59
N MET A 437 23.27 18.34 0.72
CA MET A 437 22.60 18.22 -0.59
C MET A 437 21.10 17.97 -0.44
N LEU A 438 20.71 17.15 0.53
CA LEU A 438 19.31 16.82 0.81
C LEU A 438 18.58 17.93 1.58
N ALA A 439 19.29 18.71 2.44
CA ALA A 439 18.73 19.80 3.22
C ALA A 439 19.65 21.04 3.20
N PRO A 440 19.71 21.77 2.08
CA PRO A 440 20.72 22.82 1.85
C PRO A 440 20.51 24.11 2.66
N LYS A 441 19.46 24.20 3.47
CA LYS A 441 19.16 25.35 4.33
C LYS A 441 19.40 25.08 5.81
N GLU A 442 19.93 23.90 6.18
CA GLU A 442 20.20 23.53 7.57
C GLU A 442 21.60 23.99 7.99
N PRO A 443 21.76 25.03 8.80
CA PRO A 443 23.06 25.59 9.16
C PRO A 443 23.94 24.64 9.97
N THR A 444 23.33 23.71 10.74
CA THR A 444 24.04 22.72 11.56
C THR A 444 24.95 21.86 10.69
N TYR A 445 24.48 21.42 9.53
CA TYR A 445 25.27 20.57 8.64
C TYR A 445 26.50 21.29 8.06
N TYR A 446 26.38 22.59 7.81
CA TYR A 446 27.52 23.39 7.37
C TYR A 446 28.53 23.60 8.50
N ALA A 447 28.07 23.83 9.72
CA ALA A 447 28.97 23.93 10.89
C ALA A 447 29.73 22.62 11.11
N GLU A 448 29.06 21.48 11.10
CA GLU A 448 29.69 20.17 11.25
C GLU A 448 30.69 19.89 10.13
N LYS A 449 30.30 20.14 8.87
CA LYS A 449 31.22 19.99 7.75
C LYS A 449 32.46 20.88 7.87
N ALA A 450 32.28 22.16 8.21
CA ALA A 450 33.39 23.09 8.41
C ALA A 450 34.30 22.66 9.57
N SER A 451 33.71 22.16 10.66
CA SER A 451 34.47 21.61 11.81
C SER A 451 35.32 20.39 11.39
N LEU A 452 34.76 19.52 10.56
CA LEU A 452 35.44 18.34 10.05
C LEU A 452 36.56 18.72 9.07
N GLU A 453 36.30 19.67 8.14
CA GLU A 453 37.30 20.23 7.22
C GLU A 453 38.46 20.88 7.98
N LEU A 454 38.18 21.64 9.03
CA LEU A 454 39.16 22.19 9.93
C LEU A 454 40.01 21.08 10.60
N ARG A 455 39.38 20.04 11.08
CA ARG A 455 40.04 18.89 11.72
C ARG A 455 40.98 18.13 10.79
N VAL A 456 40.64 18.02 9.51
CA VAL A 456 41.47 17.34 8.49
C VAL A 456 42.41 18.30 7.73
N ASN A 457 42.58 19.52 8.24
CA ASN A 457 43.47 20.55 7.71
C ASN A 457 43.09 21.09 6.32
N MET A 458 41.80 21.08 5.98
CA MET A 458 41.25 21.68 4.75
C MET A 458 40.78 23.12 5.04
N MET A 459 41.74 24.03 5.31
CA MET A 459 41.43 25.37 5.84
C MET A 459 40.60 26.24 4.89
N ASP A 460 40.85 26.18 3.59
CA ASP A 460 40.11 26.97 2.60
C ASP A 460 38.68 26.53 2.48
N ASP A 461 38.44 25.22 2.51
CA ASP A 461 37.10 24.65 2.48
C ASP A 461 36.35 24.97 3.79
N ALA A 462 37.02 24.83 4.94
CA ALA A 462 36.46 25.18 6.24
C ALA A 462 36.01 26.65 6.31
N ILE A 463 36.83 27.59 5.81
CA ILE A 463 36.44 29.00 5.74
C ILE A 463 35.22 29.20 4.85
N LYS A 464 35.19 28.60 3.66
CA LYS A 464 34.06 28.70 2.72
C LYS A 464 32.78 28.11 3.31
N THR A 465 32.87 26.94 3.91
CA THR A 465 31.74 26.22 4.49
C THR A 465 31.20 26.94 5.73
N ALA A 466 32.08 27.43 6.63
CA ALA A 466 31.68 28.20 7.80
C ALA A 466 31.05 29.56 7.41
N THR A 467 31.60 30.21 6.37
CA THR A 467 30.97 31.43 5.82
C THR A 467 29.55 31.15 5.35
N LYS A 468 29.34 30.02 4.66
CA LYS A 468 27.98 29.63 4.23
C LYS A 468 27.05 29.35 5.42
N CYS A 469 27.57 28.78 6.50
CA CYS A 469 26.82 28.57 7.73
C CYS A 469 26.28 29.90 8.29
N ILE A 470 27.14 30.91 8.46
CA ILE A 470 26.74 32.22 9.00
C ILE A 470 25.89 33.06 8.04
N GLU A 471 25.99 32.84 6.72
CA GLU A 471 25.05 33.43 5.75
C GLU A 471 23.63 32.89 5.94
N LEU A 472 23.49 31.59 6.22
CA LEU A 472 22.20 30.95 6.46
C LEU A 472 21.62 31.29 7.83
N ALA A 473 22.48 31.40 8.84
CA ALA A 473 22.10 31.66 10.22
C ALA A 473 23.09 32.65 10.88
N PRO A 474 22.89 33.97 10.74
CA PRO A 474 23.81 34.98 11.26
C PRO A 474 23.97 35.00 12.79
N GLU A 475 23.10 34.31 13.51
CA GLU A 475 23.16 34.18 14.98
C GLU A 475 23.72 32.83 15.44
N TYR A 476 24.17 31.98 14.52
CA TYR A 476 24.68 30.65 14.83
C TYR A 476 26.15 30.73 15.25
N ALA A 477 26.37 30.70 16.57
CA ALA A 477 27.68 30.97 17.20
C ALA A 477 28.80 30.01 16.75
N ASP A 478 28.46 28.70 16.50
CA ASP A 478 29.43 27.69 16.06
C ASP A 478 30.06 28.04 14.71
N GLY A 479 29.28 28.61 13.78
CA GLY A 479 29.78 29.07 12.48
C GLY A 479 30.91 30.10 12.62
N TYR A 480 30.74 31.06 13.51
CA TYR A 480 31.78 32.08 13.77
C TYR A 480 32.98 31.48 14.49
N LEU A 481 32.80 30.58 15.45
CA LEU A 481 33.91 29.91 16.11
C LEU A 481 34.79 29.17 15.12
N ILE A 482 34.15 28.34 14.25
CA ILE A 482 34.87 27.51 13.28
C ILE A 482 35.56 28.40 12.22
N LEU A 483 34.87 29.44 11.72
CA LEU A 483 35.42 30.40 10.79
C LEU A 483 36.67 31.10 11.39
N GLY A 484 36.53 31.55 12.65
CA GLY A 484 37.66 32.19 13.35
C GLY A 484 38.85 31.27 13.51
N LEU A 485 38.67 30.04 13.91
CA LEU A 485 39.72 29.04 14.06
C LEU A 485 40.38 28.69 12.71
N ALA A 486 39.59 28.53 11.65
CA ALA A 486 40.13 28.23 10.31
C ALA A 486 40.97 29.38 9.75
N GLN A 487 40.54 30.64 9.95
CA GLN A 487 41.28 31.84 9.54
C GLN A 487 42.60 31.98 10.31
N ILE A 488 42.58 31.78 11.63
CA ILE A 488 43.80 31.81 12.45
C ILE A 488 44.81 30.75 11.98
N ASN A 489 44.33 29.50 11.77
CA ASN A 489 45.19 28.42 11.32
C ASN A 489 45.73 28.63 9.91
N LYS A 490 45.04 29.41 9.06
CA LYS A 490 45.52 29.83 7.74
C LYS A 490 46.49 31.02 7.79
N GLY A 491 46.63 31.67 8.96
CA GLY A 491 47.52 32.83 9.15
C GLY A 491 46.79 34.18 9.18
N ASP A 492 45.50 34.24 8.98
CA ASP A 492 44.70 35.46 9.09
C ASP A 492 44.23 35.65 10.54
N LYS A 493 45.17 36.00 11.40
CA LYS A 493 44.88 36.15 12.85
C LYS A 493 43.90 37.28 13.14
N ALA A 494 43.92 38.38 12.38
CA ALA A 494 43.08 39.55 12.63
C ALA A 494 41.58 39.23 12.42
N ASN A 495 41.21 38.70 11.26
CA ASN A 495 39.84 38.31 10.97
C ASN A 495 39.39 37.13 11.85
N GLY A 496 40.31 36.19 12.08
CA GLY A 496 39.99 35.04 12.95
C GLY A 496 39.65 35.46 14.38
N MET A 497 40.40 36.37 14.99
CA MET A 497 40.09 36.89 16.32
C MET A 497 38.77 37.65 16.35
N SER A 498 38.45 38.45 15.33
CA SER A 498 37.18 39.14 15.22
C SER A 498 35.99 38.16 15.21
N ASN A 499 36.11 37.04 14.49
CA ASN A 499 35.07 36.00 14.46
C ASN A 499 34.96 35.23 15.79
N LEU A 500 36.08 35.01 16.51
CA LEU A 500 36.04 34.43 17.85
C LEU A 500 35.32 35.35 18.86
N GLU A 501 35.57 36.68 18.79
CA GLU A 501 34.82 37.64 19.62
C GLU A 501 33.32 37.63 19.26
N LYS A 502 32.98 37.54 17.98
CA LYS A 502 31.59 37.40 17.58
C LYS A 502 30.92 36.12 18.10
N ALA A 503 31.63 34.99 18.03
CA ALA A 503 31.14 33.73 18.62
C ALA A 503 30.89 33.87 20.13
N LYS A 504 31.78 34.60 20.84
CA LYS A 504 31.60 34.88 22.27
C LYS A 504 30.41 35.79 22.54
N GLU A 505 30.23 36.86 21.76
CA GLU A 505 29.02 37.72 21.84
C GLU A 505 27.73 36.95 21.67
N LEU A 506 27.72 35.94 20.80
CA LEU A 506 26.60 35.04 20.53
C LEU A 506 26.48 33.91 21.58
N GLY A 507 27.35 33.91 22.61
CA GLY A 507 27.27 33.01 23.76
C GLY A 507 27.94 31.65 23.59
N HIS A 508 28.86 31.47 22.60
CA HIS A 508 29.56 30.21 22.45
C HIS A 508 30.51 29.93 23.61
N VAL A 509 30.32 28.83 24.29
CA VAL A 509 30.98 28.49 25.57
C VAL A 509 32.52 28.36 25.45
N GLN A 510 33.03 27.94 24.30
CA GLN A 510 34.47 27.75 24.09
C GLN A 510 35.18 28.99 23.52
N ALA A 511 34.43 30.01 23.07
CA ALA A 511 35.01 31.14 22.36
C ALA A 511 36.02 31.91 23.22
N GLN A 512 35.72 32.16 24.49
CA GLN A 512 36.62 32.85 25.41
C GLN A 512 37.96 32.13 25.57
N ALA A 513 37.93 30.80 25.76
CA ALA A 513 39.15 30.00 25.90
C ALA A 513 40.01 30.02 24.61
N MET A 514 39.34 30.05 23.43
CA MET A 514 40.08 30.16 22.14
C MET A 514 40.68 31.55 21.95
N ILE A 515 39.98 32.62 22.32
CA ILE A 515 40.53 34.00 22.31
C ILE A 515 41.78 34.07 23.18
N GLU A 516 41.74 33.61 24.40
CA GLU A 516 42.89 33.59 25.31
C GLU A 516 44.08 32.77 24.76
N LYS A 517 43.79 31.64 24.14
CA LYS A 517 44.82 30.78 23.56
C LYS A 517 45.56 31.45 22.39
N TYR A 518 44.86 32.17 21.52
CA TYR A 518 45.40 32.75 20.31
C TYR A 518 45.79 34.25 20.44
N SER A 519 45.46 34.89 21.57
CA SER A 519 45.92 36.26 21.90
C SER A 519 47.40 36.33 22.24
N LYS A 520 47.95 35.21 22.72
CA LYS A 520 49.39 35.06 22.99
C LYS A 520 50.14 34.82 21.69
#